data_d8abcfb529b56ea4af37b9361f01ad29
#
_entry.id   d8abcfb529b56ea4af37b9361f01ad29
#
_cell.length_a   1.000
_cell.length_b   1.000
_cell.length_c   1.000
_cell.angle_alpha   90.00
_cell.angle_beta   90.00
_cell.angle_gamma   90.00
#
_symmetry.space_group_name_H-M   'P 1'
#
loop_
_entity.id
_entity.type
_entity.pdbx_description
1 polymer ?
#
loop_
_entity_poly.entity_id
_entity_poly.type
_entity_poly.pdbx_seq_one_letter_code
_entity_poly.pdbx_strand_id
1 'polypeptide(L)'
;MPQSEPSRHSLVLLLLLAAAKGSVIAISVAMVVVTLAQVVFRYVLGAPLPWSEELARYCFVWIVFLGGAIGLERGIHLGVDLFVNLLPPRLRTSLDVLSNVLIGCFAAAVVYASFPVIGMNLMQHSPAMGVQMSWIYIAIPISMVLIIVITVERIVNIVRSRAGQEI
;
A
#
# COMPACT_ATOMS: atom_id res chain seq x y z
N MET A 1 21.81 -20.43 -1.59
CA MET A 1 20.84 -19.34 -1.37
C MET A 1 21.46 -18.37 -0.38
N PRO A 2 21.92 -17.16 -0.78
CA PRO A 2 22.35 -16.18 0.19
C PRO A 2 21.08 -15.64 0.88
N GLN A 3 21.00 -15.86 2.18
CA GLN A 3 19.99 -15.26 3.02
C GLN A 3 20.18 -13.74 2.91
N SER A 4 19.13 -13.05 2.45
CA SER A 4 19.07 -11.60 2.49
C SER A 4 19.26 -11.18 3.95
N GLU A 5 20.37 -10.48 4.24
CA GLU A 5 20.55 -9.83 5.53
C GLU A 5 19.30 -9.00 5.86
N PRO A 6 18.81 -9.06 7.10
CA PRO A 6 17.65 -8.27 7.50
C PRO A 6 18.01 -6.79 7.29
N SER A 7 17.35 -6.17 6.32
CA SER A 7 17.43 -4.73 6.12
C SER A 7 17.16 -4.06 7.46
N ARG A 8 18.10 -3.23 7.94
CA ARG A 8 17.94 -2.44 9.16
C ARG A 8 16.84 -1.41 8.91
N HIS A 9 15.60 -1.82 9.07
CA HIS A 9 14.47 -0.91 9.02
C HIS A 9 14.54 0.05 10.19
N SER A 10 14.32 1.34 9.93
CA SER A 10 14.18 2.31 11.00
C SER A 10 12.98 1.93 11.87
N LEU A 11 13.07 2.21 13.19
CA LEU A 11 11.97 1.94 14.12
C LEU A 11 10.65 2.57 13.63
N VAL A 12 10.74 3.74 13.02
CA VAL A 12 9.58 4.46 12.46
C VAL A 12 8.92 3.65 11.33
N LEU A 13 9.70 3.12 10.38
CA LEU A 13 9.14 2.29 9.31
C LEU A 13 8.53 1.00 9.84
N LEU A 14 9.16 0.35 10.83
CA LEU A 14 8.60 -0.86 11.46
C LEU A 14 7.24 -0.58 12.11
N LEU A 15 7.09 0.53 12.82
CA LEU A 15 5.83 0.93 13.43
C LEU A 15 4.75 1.24 12.38
N LEU A 16 5.11 1.98 11.31
CA LEU A 16 4.19 2.29 10.22
C LEU A 16 3.73 1.02 9.49
N LEU A 17 4.63 0.10 9.21
CA LEU A 17 4.30 -1.18 8.59
C LEU A 17 3.45 -2.07 9.50
N ALA A 18 3.75 -2.11 10.80
CA ALA A 18 2.94 -2.85 11.76
C ALA A 18 1.51 -2.29 11.84
N ALA A 19 1.35 -0.96 11.89
CA ALA A 19 0.06 -0.30 11.86
C ALA A 19 -0.68 -0.59 10.54
N ALA A 20 -0.02 -0.46 9.39
CA ALA A 20 -0.62 -0.76 8.09
C ALA A 20 -1.05 -2.23 7.98
N LYS A 21 -0.22 -3.18 8.40
CA LYS A 21 -0.54 -4.63 8.41
C LYS A 21 -1.74 -4.91 9.32
N GLY A 22 -1.75 -4.35 10.52
CA GLY A 22 -2.88 -4.47 11.45
C GLY A 22 -4.17 -3.91 10.88
N SER A 23 -4.12 -2.72 10.26
CA SER A 23 -5.27 -2.10 9.60
C SER A 23 -5.81 -2.95 8.45
N VAL A 24 -4.94 -3.47 7.58
CA VAL A 24 -5.36 -4.33 6.46
C VAL A 24 -6.05 -5.58 6.97
N ILE A 25 -5.51 -6.24 8.01
CA ILE A 25 -6.14 -7.42 8.60
C ILE A 25 -7.52 -7.08 9.17
N ALA A 26 -7.62 -6.03 9.98
CA ALA A 26 -8.88 -5.63 10.61
C ALA A 26 -9.95 -5.27 9.56
N ILE A 27 -9.59 -4.47 8.54
CA ILE A 27 -10.49 -4.07 7.46
C ILE A 27 -10.90 -5.29 6.62
N SER A 28 -9.98 -6.25 6.36
CA SER A 28 -10.30 -7.47 5.63
C SER A 28 -11.30 -8.34 6.39
N VAL A 29 -11.11 -8.50 7.69
CA VAL A 29 -12.06 -9.24 8.54
C VAL A 29 -13.43 -8.54 8.54
N ALA A 30 -13.46 -7.22 8.71
CA ALA A 30 -14.70 -6.45 8.65
C ALA A 30 -15.41 -6.61 7.30
N MET A 31 -14.69 -6.54 6.19
CA MET A 31 -15.23 -6.73 4.84
C MET A 31 -15.86 -8.12 4.67
N VAL A 32 -15.16 -9.17 5.12
CA VAL A 32 -15.68 -10.54 5.05
C VAL A 32 -16.95 -10.70 5.88
N VAL A 33 -16.95 -10.22 7.13
CA VAL A 33 -18.10 -10.28 8.02
C VAL A 33 -19.32 -9.56 7.42
N VAL A 34 -19.12 -8.35 6.91
CA VAL A 34 -20.20 -7.56 6.29
C VAL A 34 -20.73 -8.24 5.03
N THR A 35 -19.85 -8.80 4.19
CA THR A 35 -20.26 -9.51 2.98
C THR A 35 -21.05 -10.79 3.30
N LEU A 36 -20.63 -11.54 4.31
CA LEU A 36 -21.38 -12.72 4.77
C LEU A 36 -22.74 -12.32 5.36
N ALA A 37 -22.77 -11.28 6.19
CA ALA A 37 -24.02 -10.75 6.73
C ALA A 37 -24.97 -10.34 5.59
N GLN A 38 -24.47 -9.62 4.58
CA GLN A 38 -25.26 -9.22 3.41
C GLN A 38 -25.92 -10.42 2.70
N VAL A 39 -25.17 -11.51 2.53
CA VAL A 39 -25.70 -12.74 1.91
C VAL A 39 -26.83 -13.32 2.75
N VAL A 40 -26.62 -13.44 4.07
CA VAL A 40 -27.66 -13.97 4.99
C VAL A 40 -28.90 -13.07 4.97
N PHE A 41 -28.74 -11.77 5.11
CA PHE A 41 -29.87 -10.83 5.10
C PHE A 41 -30.65 -10.85 3.78
N ARG A 42 -29.95 -10.96 2.64
CA ARG A 42 -30.56 -10.97 1.31
C ARG A 42 -31.32 -12.27 1.04
N TYR A 43 -30.72 -13.43 1.33
CA TYR A 43 -31.27 -14.73 0.90
C TYR A 43 -32.04 -15.47 1.97
N VAL A 44 -31.76 -15.27 3.25
CA VAL A 44 -32.43 -15.95 4.36
C VAL A 44 -33.53 -15.07 4.95
N LEU A 45 -33.27 -13.80 5.16
CA LEU A 45 -34.20 -12.88 5.83
C LEU A 45 -35.06 -12.07 4.84
N GLY A 46 -34.72 -12.07 3.53
CA GLY A 46 -35.45 -11.29 2.53
C GLY A 46 -35.33 -9.75 2.70
N ALA A 47 -34.40 -9.29 3.53
CA ALA A 47 -34.19 -7.89 3.90
C ALA A 47 -32.78 -7.40 3.50
N PRO A 48 -32.55 -7.03 2.23
CA PRO A 48 -31.22 -6.61 1.76
C PRO A 48 -30.73 -5.36 2.49
N LEU A 49 -29.41 -5.31 2.74
CA LEU A 49 -28.73 -4.21 3.42
C LEU A 49 -28.02 -3.30 2.36
N PRO A 50 -28.60 -2.16 1.93
CA PRO A 50 -28.02 -1.34 0.86
C PRO A 50 -26.64 -0.77 1.21
N TRP A 51 -26.39 -0.46 2.48
CA TRP A 51 -25.14 0.10 2.97
C TRP A 51 -23.97 -0.90 2.95
N SER A 52 -24.23 -2.20 2.98
CA SER A 52 -23.20 -3.22 3.09
C SER A 52 -22.32 -3.32 1.83
N GLU A 53 -22.91 -3.10 0.65
CA GLU A 53 -22.18 -3.06 -0.61
C GLU A 53 -21.22 -1.86 -0.67
N GLU A 54 -21.64 -0.71 -0.18
CA GLU A 54 -20.80 0.48 -0.10
C GLU A 54 -19.64 0.27 0.87
N LEU A 55 -19.93 -0.23 2.08
CA LEU A 55 -18.90 -0.49 3.08
C LEU A 55 -17.86 -1.50 2.59
N ALA A 56 -18.28 -2.59 1.95
CA ALA A 56 -17.36 -3.58 1.39
C ALA A 56 -16.46 -2.96 0.31
N ARG A 57 -17.00 -2.10 -0.55
CA ARG A 57 -16.23 -1.37 -1.57
C ARG A 57 -15.20 -0.42 -0.94
N TYR A 58 -15.57 0.29 0.12
CA TYR A 58 -14.67 1.21 0.82
C TYR A 58 -13.56 0.46 1.55
N CYS A 59 -13.89 -0.64 2.22
CA CYS A 59 -12.89 -1.55 2.78
C CYS A 59 -11.92 -2.06 1.71
N PHE A 60 -12.43 -2.46 0.54
CA PHE A 60 -11.61 -2.94 -0.56
C PHE A 60 -10.60 -1.88 -1.04
N VAL A 61 -11.01 -0.61 -1.17
CA VAL A 61 -10.09 0.48 -1.55
C VAL A 61 -8.93 0.60 -0.54
N TRP A 62 -9.21 0.63 0.75
CA TRP A 62 -8.19 0.69 1.78
C TRP A 62 -7.25 -0.53 1.76
N ILE A 63 -7.80 -1.74 1.58
CA ILE A 63 -7.01 -2.99 1.49
C ILE A 63 -6.07 -2.94 0.29
N VAL A 64 -6.54 -2.51 -0.89
CA VAL A 64 -5.73 -2.48 -2.10
C VAL A 64 -4.58 -1.49 -1.98
N PHE A 65 -4.84 -0.28 -1.52
CA PHE A 65 -3.80 0.75 -1.41
C PHE A 65 -2.78 0.45 -0.32
N LEU A 66 -3.21 0.11 0.90
CA LEU A 66 -2.29 -0.27 1.98
C LEU A 66 -1.59 -1.60 1.70
N GLY A 67 -2.31 -2.56 1.13
CA GLY A 67 -1.76 -3.86 0.74
C GLY A 67 -0.69 -3.73 -0.35
N GLY A 68 -0.88 -2.83 -1.31
CA GLY A 68 0.13 -2.50 -2.32
C GLY A 68 1.43 -1.96 -1.72
N ALA A 69 1.34 -1.06 -0.73
CA ALA A 69 2.51 -0.55 -0.02
C ALA A 69 3.24 -1.66 0.78
N ILE A 70 2.48 -2.55 1.45
CA ILE A 70 3.04 -3.71 2.17
C ILE A 70 3.67 -4.71 1.19
N GLY A 71 3.04 -4.93 0.03
CA GLY A 71 3.57 -5.78 -1.04
C GLY A 71 4.91 -5.28 -1.56
N LEU A 72 5.03 -3.96 -1.77
CA LEU A 72 6.30 -3.34 -2.17
C LEU A 72 7.39 -3.58 -1.11
N GLU A 73 7.08 -3.44 0.17
CA GLU A 73 8.05 -3.68 1.27
C GLU A 73 8.58 -5.12 1.23
N ARG A 74 7.74 -6.09 0.96
CA ARG A 74 8.14 -7.51 0.87
C ARG A 74 8.95 -7.86 -0.37
N GLY A 75 9.15 -6.91 -1.29
CA GLY A 75 9.92 -7.15 -2.51
C GLY A 75 9.20 -8.10 -3.49
N ILE A 76 7.87 -8.12 -3.52
CA ILE A 76 7.07 -8.97 -4.41
C ILE A 76 7.11 -8.41 -5.85
N HIS A 77 8.31 -8.15 -6.37
CA HIS A 77 8.54 -7.92 -7.80
C HIS A 77 9.07 -9.20 -8.47
N LEU A 78 8.42 -10.34 -8.19
CA LEU A 78 8.82 -11.68 -8.66
C LEU A 78 9.15 -11.75 -10.15
N GLY A 79 8.54 -10.92 -10.99
CA GLY A 79 8.82 -10.89 -12.43
C GLY A 79 10.12 -10.15 -12.78
N VAL A 80 10.47 -9.12 -12.03
CA VAL A 80 11.70 -8.33 -12.29
C VAL A 80 12.93 -9.03 -11.69
N ASP A 81 12.78 -9.64 -10.52
CA ASP A 81 13.87 -10.33 -9.82
C ASP A 81 14.46 -11.49 -10.63
N LEU A 82 13.64 -12.19 -11.42
CA LEU A 82 14.12 -13.26 -12.33
C LEU A 82 15.06 -12.72 -13.40
N PHE A 83 14.78 -11.58 -14.01
CA PHE A 83 15.62 -10.98 -15.04
C PHE A 83 16.83 -10.26 -14.44
N VAL A 84 16.65 -9.59 -13.30
CA VAL A 84 17.71 -8.84 -12.61
C VAL A 84 18.76 -9.78 -12.02
N ASN A 85 18.40 -11.01 -11.64
CA ASN A 85 19.35 -12.02 -11.16
C ASN A 85 20.31 -12.55 -12.25
N LEU A 86 20.00 -12.35 -13.53
CA LEU A 86 20.86 -12.70 -14.67
C LEU A 86 21.91 -11.62 -14.98
N LEU A 87 21.82 -10.44 -14.35
CA LEU A 87 22.67 -9.29 -14.64
C LEU A 87 23.90 -9.23 -13.71
N PRO A 88 25.02 -8.63 -14.18
CA PRO A 88 26.18 -8.39 -13.33
C PRO A 88 25.82 -7.55 -12.08
N PRO A 89 26.48 -7.78 -10.93
CA PRO A 89 26.12 -7.14 -9.65
C PRO A 89 26.02 -5.62 -9.70
N ARG A 90 26.86 -4.96 -10.48
CA ARG A 90 26.87 -3.49 -10.65
C ARG A 90 25.61 -2.99 -11.37
N LEU A 91 25.18 -3.71 -12.39
CA LEU A 91 23.99 -3.36 -13.19
C LEU A 91 22.72 -3.59 -12.36
N ARG A 92 22.66 -4.68 -11.61
CA ARG A 92 21.59 -5.02 -10.69
C ARG A 92 21.34 -3.88 -9.69
N THR A 93 22.38 -3.44 -8.98
CA THR A 93 22.22 -2.38 -7.98
C THR A 93 21.80 -1.05 -8.60
N SER A 94 22.28 -0.73 -9.81
CA SER A 94 21.87 0.50 -10.50
C SER A 94 20.39 0.44 -10.91
N LEU A 95 19.92 -0.70 -11.36
CA LEU A 95 18.50 -0.91 -11.68
C LEU A 95 17.61 -0.88 -10.43
N ASP A 96 18.07 -1.44 -9.31
CA ASP A 96 17.36 -1.39 -8.03
C ASP A 96 17.17 0.06 -7.56
N VAL A 97 18.23 0.87 -7.62
CA VAL A 97 18.14 2.30 -7.27
C VAL A 97 17.21 3.03 -8.24
N LEU A 98 17.37 2.84 -9.55
CA LEU A 98 16.52 3.47 -10.56
C LEU A 98 15.04 3.13 -10.34
N SER A 99 14.72 1.86 -10.13
CA SER A 99 13.34 1.40 -9.88
C SER A 99 12.76 2.06 -8.62
N ASN A 100 13.51 2.10 -7.52
CA ASN A 100 13.04 2.75 -6.29
C ASN A 100 12.85 4.26 -6.47
N VAL A 101 13.71 4.93 -7.23
CA VAL A 101 13.56 6.36 -7.57
C VAL A 101 12.28 6.57 -8.41
N LEU A 102 12.06 5.77 -9.44
CA LEU A 102 10.87 5.88 -10.29
C LEU A 102 9.58 5.63 -9.49
N ILE A 103 9.56 4.61 -8.63
CA ILE A 103 8.42 4.33 -7.74
C ILE A 103 8.19 5.51 -6.78
N GLY A 104 9.22 6.05 -6.18
CA GLY A 104 9.13 7.21 -5.29
C GLY A 104 8.60 8.46 -5.99
N CYS A 105 9.11 8.76 -7.19
CA CYS A 105 8.62 9.88 -8.01
C CYS A 105 7.16 9.70 -8.41
N PHE A 106 6.78 8.49 -8.83
CA PHE A 106 5.39 8.17 -9.15
C PHE A 106 4.48 8.36 -7.93
N ALA A 107 4.88 7.82 -6.77
CA ALA A 107 4.12 7.97 -5.53
C ALA A 107 3.97 9.44 -5.13
N ALA A 108 5.03 10.26 -5.26
CA ALA A 108 4.97 11.69 -5.00
C ALA A 108 4.00 12.43 -5.94
N ALA A 109 4.02 12.09 -7.23
CA ALA A 109 3.09 12.64 -8.21
C ALA A 109 1.63 12.29 -7.88
N VAL A 110 1.37 11.04 -7.44
CA VAL A 110 0.03 10.59 -7.03
C VAL A 110 -0.42 11.30 -5.75
N VAL A 111 0.47 11.50 -4.77
CA VAL A 111 0.17 12.31 -3.58
C VAL A 111 -0.27 13.71 -3.98
N TYR A 112 0.50 14.38 -4.84
CA TYR A 112 0.16 15.72 -5.32
C TYR A 112 -1.19 15.74 -6.03
N ALA A 113 -1.44 14.80 -6.95
CA ALA A 113 -2.70 14.69 -7.68
C ALA A 113 -3.89 14.32 -6.81
N SER A 114 -3.69 13.75 -5.62
CA SER A 114 -4.77 13.38 -4.70
C SER A 114 -5.45 14.60 -4.04
N PHE A 115 -4.74 15.69 -3.81
CA PHE A 115 -5.26 16.84 -3.07
C PHE A 115 -6.48 17.48 -3.77
N PRO A 116 -6.46 17.79 -5.07
CA PRO A 116 -7.64 18.32 -5.76
C PRO A 116 -8.82 17.34 -5.71
N VAL A 117 -8.56 16.03 -5.87
CA VAL A 117 -9.59 15.00 -5.85
C VAL A 117 -10.27 14.95 -4.49
N ILE A 118 -9.50 14.96 -3.39
CA ILE A 118 -10.04 14.99 -2.04
C ILE A 118 -10.85 16.27 -1.82
N GLY A 119 -10.34 17.43 -2.26
CA GLY A 119 -11.01 18.72 -2.13
C GLY A 119 -12.37 18.77 -2.84
N MET A 120 -12.46 18.26 -4.06
CA MET A 120 -13.72 18.19 -4.83
C MET A 120 -14.75 17.25 -4.17
N ASN A 121 -14.31 16.25 -3.44
CA ASN A 121 -15.19 15.25 -2.83
C ASN A 121 -15.53 15.54 -1.36
N LEU A 122 -15.14 16.70 -0.81
CA LEU A 122 -15.47 17.09 0.57
C LEU A 122 -16.97 17.23 0.80
N MET A 123 -17.72 17.70 -0.20
CA MET A 123 -19.17 17.88 -0.11
C MET A 123 -19.96 16.66 -0.60
N GLN A 124 -19.30 15.68 -1.16
CA GLN A 124 -19.94 14.49 -1.71
C GLN A 124 -20.12 13.44 -0.61
N HIS A 125 -21.38 12.97 -0.46
CA HIS A 125 -21.72 11.91 0.47
C HIS A 125 -22.15 10.64 -0.29
N SER A 126 -21.89 9.49 0.31
CA SER A 126 -22.30 8.22 -0.27
C SER A 126 -23.83 8.05 -0.20
N PRO A 127 -24.46 7.42 -1.22
CA PRO A 127 -25.92 7.33 -1.31
C PRO A 127 -26.56 6.50 -0.20
N ALA A 128 -25.95 5.42 0.26
CA ALA A 128 -26.56 4.51 1.22
C ALA A 128 -26.07 4.74 2.65
N MET A 129 -24.80 5.11 2.86
CA MET A 129 -24.22 5.30 4.20
C MET A 129 -24.17 6.77 4.63
N GLY A 130 -24.27 7.75 3.70
CA GLY A 130 -24.09 9.17 4.00
C GLY A 130 -22.65 9.52 4.40
N VAL A 131 -21.69 8.65 4.20
CA VAL A 131 -20.28 8.89 4.53
C VAL A 131 -19.66 9.83 3.50
N GLN A 132 -18.87 10.79 3.98
CA GLN A 132 -18.16 11.73 3.13
C GLN A 132 -17.11 10.99 2.28
N MET A 133 -17.17 11.14 0.94
CA MET A 133 -16.33 10.40 0.00
C MET A 133 -14.84 10.67 0.17
N SER A 134 -14.46 11.86 0.66
CA SER A 134 -13.06 12.21 0.93
C SER A 134 -12.36 11.23 1.89
N TRP A 135 -13.08 10.59 2.83
CA TRP A 135 -12.51 9.57 3.72
C TRP A 135 -12.02 8.33 2.99
N ILE A 136 -12.65 8.01 1.86
CA ILE A 136 -12.25 6.88 1.04
C ILE A 136 -11.03 7.27 0.20
N TYR A 137 -11.03 8.45 -0.39
CA TYR A 137 -9.93 8.93 -1.23
C TYR A 137 -8.64 9.22 -0.45
N ILE A 138 -8.70 9.51 0.85
CA ILE A 138 -7.53 9.68 1.72
C ILE A 138 -6.65 8.41 1.81
N ALA A 139 -7.21 7.23 1.54
CA ALA A 139 -6.42 5.99 1.46
C ALA A 139 -5.29 6.08 0.44
N ILE A 140 -5.48 6.83 -0.65
CA ILE A 140 -4.50 6.98 -1.73
C ILE A 140 -3.24 7.68 -1.24
N PRO A 141 -3.29 8.97 -0.78
CA PRO A 141 -2.09 9.67 -0.35
C PRO A 141 -1.44 9.03 0.88
N ILE A 142 -2.20 8.47 1.83
CA ILE A 142 -1.62 7.76 2.98
C ILE A 142 -0.74 6.60 2.52
N SER A 143 -1.25 5.77 1.61
CA SER A 143 -0.50 4.62 1.11
C SER A 143 0.69 5.03 0.25
N MET A 144 0.56 6.10 -0.55
CA MET A 144 1.66 6.62 -1.35
C MET A 144 2.77 7.23 -0.49
N VAL A 145 2.43 7.92 0.61
CA VAL A 145 3.43 8.39 1.59
C VAL A 145 4.17 7.21 2.20
N LEU A 146 3.47 6.12 2.55
CA LEU A 146 4.13 4.91 3.05
C LEU A 146 5.09 4.32 2.00
N ILE A 147 4.71 4.29 0.72
CA ILE A 147 5.58 3.87 -0.39
C ILE A 147 6.82 4.76 -0.49
N ILE A 148 6.67 6.08 -0.37
CA ILE A 148 7.81 7.01 -0.41
C ILE A 148 8.78 6.70 0.75
N VAL A 149 8.29 6.49 1.96
CA VAL A 149 9.13 6.15 3.11
C VAL A 149 9.89 4.85 2.87
N ILE A 150 9.22 3.82 2.34
CA ILE A 150 9.84 2.52 2.02
C ILE A 150 10.94 2.69 0.96
N THR A 151 10.68 3.41 -0.12
CA THR A 151 11.64 3.59 -1.22
C THR A 151 12.85 4.41 -0.80
N VAL A 152 12.64 5.47 -0.01
CA VAL A 152 13.74 6.29 0.53
C VAL A 152 14.64 5.45 1.45
N GLU A 153 14.05 4.67 2.36
CA GLU A 153 14.85 3.82 3.26
C GLU A 153 15.64 2.76 2.50
N ARG A 154 15.06 2.16 1.45
CA ARG A 154 15.77 1.22 0.58
C ARG A 154 16.96 1.87 -0.11
N ILE A 155 16.77 3.03 -0.71
CA ILE A 155 17.86 3.78 -1.37
C ILE A 155 18.97 4.08 -0.37
N VAL A 156 18.63 4.58 0.81
CA VAL A 156 19.63 4.88 1.87
C VAL A 156 20.41 3.62 2.27
N ASN A 157 19.74 2.49 2.42
CA ASN A 157 20.40 1.22 2.78
C ASN A 157 21.33 0.73 1.66
N ILE A 158 20.92 0.84 0.39
CA ILE A 158 21.77 0.49 -0.76
C ILE A 158 23.03 1.37 -0.81
N VAL A 159 22.91 2.68 -0.60
CA VAL A 159 24.04 3.61 -0.62
C VAL A 159 24.99 3.34 0.55
N ARG A 160 24.46 3.10 1.76
CA ARG A 160 25.28 2.77 2.94
C ARG A 160 26.05 1.46 2.78
N SER A 161 25.45 0.44 2.20
CA SER A 161 26.12 -0.85 1.98
C SER A 161 27.28 -0.74 0.99
N ARG A 162 27.20 0.16 0.00
CA ARG A 162 28.32 0.44 -0.92
C ARG A 162 29.46 1.18 -0.23
N ALA A 163 29.17 2.20 0.57
CA ALA A 163 30.19 2.95 1.31
C ALA A 163 30.95 2.09 2.31
N GLY A 164 30.34 1.02 2.85
CA GLY A 164 31.01 0.09 3.77
C GLY A 164 31.84 -1.00 3.09
N GLN A 165 31.77 -1.16 1.75
CA GLN A 165 32.57 -2.13 1.00
C GLN A 165 33.85 -1.50 0.39
N GLU A 166 34.00 -0.19 0.45
CA GLU A 166 35.17 0.54 -0.07
C GLU A 166 36.22 0.86 1.01
N ILE A 167 36.02 0.40 2.26
CA ILE A 167 36.97 0.52 3.39
C ILE A 167 37.50 -0.87 3.76
#